data_cd1284a0944be01878332f7e765504e2
#
_entry.id   cd1284a0944be01878332f7e765504e2
#
_cell.length_a   1.000
_cell.length_b   1.000
_cell.length_c   1.000
_cell.angle_alpha   90.00
_cell.angle_beta   90.00
_cell.angle_gamma   90.00
#
_symmetry.space_group_name_H-M   'P 1'
#
loop_
_entity.id
_entity.type
_entity.pdbx_description
1 polymer ?
#
loop_
_entity_poly.entity_id
_entity_poly.type
_entity_poly.pdbx_seq_one_letter_code
_entity_poly.pdbx_strand_id
1 'polypeptide(L)'
;MRILVVEDDQIIREGISEYLSEFGYDIIQAKDGQEALKNFNNNEINLVILDIQIPFLNGLEVLKEIRKKSNLPVLMLTAFNDEEYKINAFSSLADGYMEKPFSLPVLKVRIDSLIKRHYGSHEKFEYNNAEVNFTSYTAKYNGEDVDINAKELEILKYLLENEGHALTRAQIIDNVWKETDEIPFDRVIDVYIKELRKKLGLDCIVTIRNVGYKLERKWRI
;
A
#
# COMPACT_ATOMS: atom_id res chain seq x y z
N MET A 1 3.90 1.29 3.14
CA MET A 1 2.88 0.31 3.61
C MET A 1 3.59 -0.87 4.25
N ARG A 2 3.05 -1.37 5.37
CA ARG A 2 3.67 -2.46 6.13
C ARG A 2 2.97 -3.79 5.87
N ILE A 3 3.73 -4.81 5.48
CA ILE A 3 3.24 -6.15 5.16
C ILE A 3 3.78 -7.15 6.17
N LEU A 4 2.90 -7.96 6.75
CA LEU A 4 3.28 -9.09 7.58
C LEU A 4 3.38 -10.34 6.69
N VAL A 5 4.57 -10.95 6.63
CA VAL A 5 4.83 -12.20 5.89
C VAL A 5 4.93 -13.35 6.88
N VAL A 6 4.02 -14.30 6.78
CA VAL A 6 3.92 -15.46 7.66
C VAL A 6 4.14 -16.73 6.84
N GLU A 7 5.29 -17.37 7.06
CA GLU A 7 5.76 -18.53 6.31
C GLU A 7 6.79 -19.26 7.17
N ASP A 8 6.70 -20.56 7.35
CA ASP A 8 7.64 -21.33 8.17
C ASP A 8 8.94 -21.63 7.42
N ASP A 9 8.89 -21.85 6.10
CA ASP A 9 10.10 -21.98 5.31
C ASP A 9 10.87 -20.66 5.24
N GLN A 10 12.08 -20.68 5.80
CA GLN A 10 12.94 -19.50 5.89
C GLN A 10 13.31 -18.94 4.51
N ILE A 11 13.60 -19.80 3.54
CA ILE A 11 14.04 -19.38 2.20
C ILE A 11 12.90 -18.68 1.48
N ILE A 12 11.68 -19.21 1.55
CA ILE A 12 10.50 -18.61 0.96
C ILE A 12 10.18 -17.28 1.65
N ARG A 13 10.19 -17.26 2.99
CA ARG A 13 9.91 -16.07 3.78
C ARG A 13 10.89 -14.93 3.51
N GLU A 14 12.19 -15.23 3.50
CA GLU A 14 13.23 -14.23 3.19
C GLU A 14 13.13 -13.76 1.74
N GLY A 15 12.95 -14.68 0.77
CA GLY A 15 12.82 -14.32 -0.64
C GLY A 15 11.62 -13.39 -0.92
N ILE A 16 10.46 -13.65 -0.30
CA ILE A 16 9.29 -12.75 -0.38
C ILE A 16 9.64 -11.40 0.24
N SER A 17 10.28 -11.41 1.41
CA SER A 17 10.57 -10.20 2.18
C SER A 17 11.57 -9.29 1.46
N GLU A 18 12.66 -9.84 0.97
CA GLU A 18 13.68 -9.11 0.21
C GLU A 18 13.07 -8.49 -1.06
N TYR A 19 12.37 -9.31 -1.85
CA TYR A 19 11.76 -8.87 -3.09
C TYR A 19 10.76 -7.72 -2.87
N LEU A 20 9.87 -7.83 -1.89
CA LEU A 20 8.89 -6.78 -1.61
C LEU A 20 9.53 -5.51 -1.03
N SER A 21 10.61 -5.65 -0.27
CA SER A 21 11.36 -4.50 0.26
C SER A 21 11.98 -3.65 -0.84
N GLU A 22 12.40 -4.24 -1.99
CA GLU A 22 12.88 -3.51 -3.15
C GLU A 22 11.84 -2.55 -3.75
N PHE A 23 10.54 -2.86 -3.54
CA PHE A 23 9.42 -1.99 -3.96
C PHE A 23 8.94 -1.03 -2.87
N GLY A 24 9.70 -0.87 -1.79
CA GLY A 24 9.42 0.11 -0.73
C GLY A 24 8.37 -0.33 0.29
N TYR A 25 8.04 -1.62 0.36
CA TYR A 25 7.22 -2.17 1.44
C TYR A 25 8.06 -2.36 2.70
N ASP A 26 7.50 -2.02 3.86
CA ASP A 26 8.06 -2.30 5.18
C ASP A 26 7.61 -3.70 5.60
N ILE A 27 8.54 -4.64 5.78
CA ILE A 27 8.22 -6.05 5.98
C ILE A 27 8.45 -6.48 7.42
N ILE A 28 7.42 -7.08 8.01
CA ILE A 28 7.53 -7.83 9.27
C ILE A 28 7.40 -9.31 8.95
N GLN A 29 8.32 -10.12 9.46
CA GLN A 29 8.32 -11.56 9.27
C GLN A 29 7.78 -12.29 10.49
N ALA A 30 7.12 -13.43 10.26
CA ALA A 30 6.75 -14.39 11.28
C ALA A 30 6.92 -15.81 10.73
N LYS A 31 7.47 -16.71 11.52
CA LYS A 31 7.76 -18.09 11.13
C LYS A 31 6.65 -19.08 11.55
N ASP A 32 5.71 -18.59 12.35
CA ASP A 32 4.60 -19.41 12.87
C ASP A 32 3.38 -18.52 13.23
N GLY A 33 2.25 -19.17 13.51
CA GLY A 33 1.00 -18.47 13.80
C GLY A 33 1.00 -17.69 15.11
N GLN A 34 1.78 -18.08 16.12
CA GLN A 34 1.87 -17.36 17.39
C GLN A 34 2.64 -16.04 17.20
N GLU A 35 3.78 -16.12 16.51
CA GLU A 35 4.57 -14.93 16.17
C GLU A 35 3.79 -13.99 15.26
N ALA A 36 3.02 -14.53 14.30
CA ALA A 36 2.14 -13.77 13.44
C ALA A 36 1.13 -12.93 14.22
N LEU A 37 0.39 -13.53 15.15
CA LEU A 37 -0.57 -12.81 15.98
C LEU A 37 0.08 -11.80 16.92
N LYS A 38 1.25 -12.12 17.49
CA LYS A 38 2.04 -11.17 18.29
C LYS A 38 2.44 -9.94 17.47
N ASN A 39 2.99 -10.15 16.27
CA ASN A 39 3.42 -9.09 15.38
C ASN A 39 2.23 -8.26 14.89
N PHE A 40 1.12 -8.90 14.55
CA PHE A 40 -0.12 -8.23 14.17
C PHE A 40 -0.67 -7.31 15.26
N ASN A 41 -0.62 -7.74 16.53
CA ASN A 41 -1.14 -6.94 17.65
C ASN A 41 -0.23 -5.77 18.04
N ASN A 42 1.06 -5.85 17.76
CA ASN A 42 2.06 -4.87 18.21
C ASN A 42 2.47 -3.87 17.14
N ASN A 43 2.00 -4.05 15.90
CA ASN A 43 2.39 -3.20 14.77
C ASN A 43 1.16 -2.82 13.95
N GLU A 44 1.24 -1.67 13.30
CA GLU A 44 0.27 -1.27 12.28
C GLU A 44 0.57 -2.05 10.99
N ILE A 45 -0.26 -3.05 10.69
CA ILE A 45 -0.15 -3.88 9.49
C ILE A 45 -1.18 -3.42 8.45
N ASN A 46 -0.77 -3.34 7.19
CA ASN A 46 -1.65 -2.97 6.07
C ASN A 46 -2.06 -4.16 5.21
N LEU A 47 -1.28 -5.23 5.15
CA LEU A 47 -1.59 -6.45 4.42
C LEU A 47 -0.90 -7.63 5.10
N VAL A 48 -1.51 -8.81 5.07
CA VAL A 48 -0.89 -10.06 5.52
C VAL A 48 -0.75 -11.02 4.35
N ILE A 49 0.44 -11.60 4.20
CA ILE A 49 0.71 -12.78 3.39
C ILE A 49 0.82 -13.93 4.36
N LEU A 50 0.00 -14.95 4.22
CA LEU A 50 -0.19 -15.97 5.24
C LEU A 50 -0.23 -17.36 4.62
N ASP A 51 0.78 -18.16 4.92
CA ASP A 51 0.71 -19.59 4.58
C ASP A 51 -0.34 -20.31 5.45
N ILE A 52 -1.05 -21.24 4.83
CA ILE A 52 -2.01 -22.09 5.51
C ILE A 52 -1.29 -23.08 6.42
N GLN A 53 -0.21 -23.69 5.92
CA GLN A 53 0.51 -24.77 6.60
C GLN A 53 1.69 -24.24 7.42
N ILE A 54 1.40 -23.64 8.57
CA ILE A 54 2.41 -23.12 9.50
C ILE A 54 2.29 -23.82 10.87
N PRO A 55 3.39 -23.91 11.64
CA PRO A 55 3.41 -24.54 12.95
C PRO A 55 2.55 -23.86 14.00
N PHE A 56 2.15 -24.60 15.03
CA PHE A 56 1.41 -24.23 16.25
C PHE A 56 -0.03 -23.80 15.99
N LEU A 57 -0.27 -22.72 15.29
CA LEU A 57 -1.57 -22.24 14.86
C LEU A 57 -1.57 -22.23 13.33
N ASN A 58 -2.49 -22.95 12.70
CA ASN A 58 -2.55 -22.94 11.24
C ASN A 58 -3.02 -21.57 10.70
N GLY A 59 -2.71 -21.28 9.42
CA GLY A 59 -3.01 -19.98 8.85
C GLY A 59 -4.50 -19.60 8.86
N LEU A 60 -5.42 -20.58 8.80
CA LEU A 60 -6.86 -20.29 8.87
C LEU A 60 -7.30 -19.86 10.28
N GLU A 61 -6.66 -20.39 11.31
CA GLU A 61 -6.89 -19.96 12.70
C GLU A 61 -6.34 -18.56 12.92
N VAL A 62 -5.14 -18.28 12.41
CA VAL A 62 -4.56 -16.92 12.41
C VAL A 62 -5.47 -15.94 11.70
N LEU A 63 -5.98 -16.29 10.51
CA LEU A 63 -6.92 -15.46 9.74
C LEU A 63 -8.19 -15.16 10.55
N LYS A 64 -8.79 -16.16 11.21
CA LYS A 64 -9.96 -15.95 12.07
C LYS A 64 -9.70 -14.96 13.20
N GLU A 65 -8.53 -15.04 13.85
CA GLU A 65 -8.16 -14.11 14.92
C GLU A 65 -7.93 -12.68 14.40
N ILE A 66 -7.29 -12.54 13.22
CA ILE A 66 -7.14 -11.25 12.55
C ILE A 66 -8.52 -10.63 12.24
N ARG A 67 -9.45 -11.42 11.70
CA ARG A 67 -10.79 -10.94 11.31
C ARG A 67 -11.66 -10.49 12.47
N LYS A 68 -11.38 -10.94 13.70
CA LYS A 68 -12.04 -10.38 14.91
C LYS A 68 -11.69 -8.93 15.17
N LYS A 69 -10.57 -8.45 14.63
CA LYS A 69 -10.00 -7.13 14.94
C LYS A 69 -9.88 -6.21 13.73
N SER A 70 -9.79 -6.77 12.52
CA SER A 70 -9.49 -6.00 11.32
C SER A 70 -10.01 -6.66 10.05
N ASN A 71 -10.38 -5.82 9.08
CA ASN A 71 -10.75 -6.22 7.72
C ASN A 71 -9.61 -5.99 6.71
N LEU A 72 -8.37 -5.77 7.16
CA LEU A 72 -7.24 -5.57 6.26
C LEU A 72 -7.07 -6.73 5.27
N PRO A 73 -6.49 -6.50 4.08
CA PRO A 73 -6.36 -7.54 3.07
C PRO A 73 -5.41 -8.66 3.52
N VAL A 74 -5.85 -9.90 3.32
CA VAL A 74 -5.07 -11.12 3.59
C VAL A 74 -4.97 -11.94 2.32
N LEU A 75 -3.72 -12.19 1.88
CA LEU A 75 -3.39 -13.12 0.80
C LEU A 75 -2.93 -14.43 1.41
N MET A 76 -3.71 -15.50 1.19
CA MET A 76 -3.34 -16.84 1.63
C MET A 76 -2.40 -17.50 0.64
N LEU A 77 -1.35 -18.15 1.14
CA LEU A 77 -0.51 -19.07 0.38
C LEU A 77 -0.98 -20.50 0.64
N THR A 78 -1.06 -21.34 -0.39
CA THR A 78 -1.61 -22.69 -0.28
C THR A 78 -0.84 -23.68 -1.15
N ALA A 79 -0.67 -24.92 -0.69
CA ALA A 79 -0.14 -26.01 -1.51
C ALA A 79 -1.21 -26.51 -2.50
N PHE A 80 -0.78 -27.05 -3.63
CA PHE A 80 -1.65 -27.48 -4.76
C PHE A 80 -2.71 -28.53 -4.40
N ASN A 81 -2.52 -29.30 -3.34
CA ASN A 81 -3.33 -30.49 -3.00
C ASN A 81 -4.39 -30.26 -1.91
N ASP A 82 -4.59 -29.04 -1.45
CA ASP A 82 -5.51 -28.76 -0.35
C ASP A 82 -6.93 -28.45 -0.82
N GLU A 83 -7.61 -29.37 -1.55
CA GLU A 83 -9.00 -29.19 -1.98
C GLU A 83 -9.97 -28.96 -0.81
N GLU A 84 -9.77 -29.64 0.31
CA GLU A 84 -10.59 -29.50 1.52
C GLU A 84 -10.40 -28.10 2.17
N TYR A 85 -9.21 -27.54 2.10
CA TYR A 85 -8.91 -26.16 2.53
C TYR A 85 -9.44 -25.14 1.54
N LYS A 86 -9.46 -25.45 0.22
CA LYS A 86 -10.07 -24.57 -0.79
C LYS A 86 -11.56 -24.35 -0.51
N ILE A 87 -12.30 -25.37 -0.16
CA ILE A 87 -13.75 -25.30 0.12
C ILE A 87 -14.04 -24.51 1.39
N ASN A 88 -13.26 -24.72 2.46
CA ASN A 88 -13.40 -23.99 3.72
C ASN A 88 -12.85 -22.55 3.65
N ALA A 89 -11.87 -22.30 2.81
CA ALA A 89 -11.27 -20.99 2.58
C ALA A 89 -12.12 -20.11 1.66
N PHE A 90 -12.91 -20.70 0.74
CA PHE A 90 -13.92 -20.00 -0.07
C PHE A 90 -15.07 -19.42 0.76
N SER A 91 -15.24 -19.86 2.01
CA SER A 91 -16.25 -19.31 2.90
C SER A 91 -15.80 -18.00 3.57
N SER A 92 -15.39 -17.00 2.79
CA SER A 92 -15.55 -15.58 3.11
C SER A 92 -14.53 -14.82 3.98
N LEU A 93 -13.39 -15.36 4.40
CA LEU A 93 -12.50 -14.60 5.29
C LEU A 93 -11.21 -14.06 4.64
N ALA A 94 -10.69 -14.69 3.57
CA ALA A 94 -9.49 -14.23 2.86
C ALA A 94 -9.86 -13.40 1.62
N ASP A 95 -9.02 -12.43 1.28
CA ASP A 95 -9.24 -11.53 0.14
C ASP A 95 -8.61 -12.05 -1.15
N GLY A 96 -7.69 -13.00 -1.03
CA GLY A 96 -7.04 -13.66 -2.16
C GLY A 96 -6.30 -14.92 -1.77
N TYR A 97 -6.01 -15.74 -2.78
CA TYR A 97 -5.27 -16.99 -2.65
C TYR A 97 -4.18 -17.07 -3.71
N MET A 98 -3.06 -17.71 -3.39
CA MET A 98 -1.98 -18.01 -4.31
C MET A 98 -1.44 -19.40 -4.06
N GLU A 99 -1.40 -20.23 -5.11
CA GLU A 99 -0.89 -21.59 -5.04
C GLU A 99 0.64 -21.60 -5.10
N LYS A 100 1.27 -22.43 -4.29
CA LYS A 100 2.70 -22.77 -4.34
C LYS A 100 2.93 -23.90 -5.37
N PRO A 101 3.97 -23.83 -6.24
CA PRO A 101 4.98 -22.76 -6.32
C PRO A 101 4.50 -21.52 -7.09
N PHE A 102 4.91 -20.35 -6.67
CA PHE A 102 4.56 -19.07 -7.33
C PHE A 102 5.82 -18.28 -7.70
N SER A 103 5.67 -17.32 -8.62
CA SER A 103 6.72 -16.36 -8.92
C SER A 103 6.52 -15.06 -8.13
N LEU A 104 7.61 -14.46 -7.67
CA LEU A 104 7.58 -13.20 -6.89
C LEU A 104 6.93 -12.03 -7.66
N PRO A 105 7.16 -11.86 -8.99
CA PRO A 105 6.43 -10.85 -9.77
C PRO A 105 4.91 -11.05 -9.75
N VAL A 106 4.42 -12.29 -9.85
CA VAL A 106 2.97 -12.58 -9.79
C VAL A 106 2.43 -12.31 -8.38
N LEU A 107 3.19 -12.65 -7.33
CA LEU A 107 2.85 -12.32 -5.95
C LEU A 107 2.67 -10.80 -5.79
N LYS A 108 3.61 -10.01 -6.29
CA LYS A 108 3.54 -8.54 -6.23
C LYS A 108 2.29 -7.99 -6.92
N VAL A 109 1.98 -8.45 -8.12
CA VAL A 109 0.76 -8.03 -8.85
C VAL A 109 -0.51 -8.35 -8.05
N ARG A 110 -0.56 -9.49 -7.37
CA ARG A 110 -1.68 -9.86 -6.49
C ARG A 110 -1.79 -8.94 -5.28
N ILE A 111 -0.66 -8.63 -4.64
CA ILE A 111 -0.58 -7.71 -3.50
C ILE A 111 -1.07 -6.31 -3.92
N ASP A 112 -0.55 -5.77 -5.02
CA ASP A 112 -0.96 -4.46 -5.54
C ASP A 112 -2.48 -4.41 -5.81
N SER A 113 -3.03 -5.49 -6.39
CA SER A 113 -4.46 -5.61 -6.66
C SER A 113 -5.30 -5.66 -5.39
N LEU A 114 -4.83 -6.36 -4.34
CA LEU A 114 -5.51 -6.42 -3.03
C LEU A 114 -5.47 -5.08 -2.33
N ILE A 115 -4.31 -4.43 -2.30
CA ILE A 115 -4.13 -3.08 -1.74
C ILE A 115 -5.07 -2.10 -2.46
N LYS A 116 -5.05 -2.11 -3.79
CA LYS A 116 -5.90 -1.25 -4.61
C LYS A 116 -7.39 -1.49 -4.35
N ARG A 117 -7.82 -2.74 -4.18
CA ARG A 117 -9.21 -3.08 -3.91
C ARG A 117 -9.66 -2.67 -2.50
N HIS A 118 -8.79 -2.85 -1.52
CA HIS A 118 -9.13 -2.65 -0.11
C HIS A 118 -9.02 -1.17 0.32
N TYR A 119 -7.92 -0.54 -0.05
CA TYR A 119 -7.67 0.87 0.30
C TYR A 119 -8.20 1.85 -0.75
N GLY A 120 -8.81 1.31 -1.81
CA GLY A 120 -9.30 2.03 -2.98
C GLY A 120 -8.19 2.30 -4.00
N SER A 121 -8.57 2.41 -5.28
CA SER A 121 -7.87 3.35 -6.13
C SER A 121 -8.16 4.70 -5.49
N HIS A 122 -7.16 5.52 -5.24
CA HIS A 122 -7.39 6.91 -4.85
C HIS A 122 -8.03 7.64 -6.03
N GLU A 123 -9.30 7.29 -6.33
CA GLU A 123 -10.08 7.97 -7.38
C GLU A 123 -10.46 9.36 -6.92
N LYS A 124 -10.59 9.52 -5.60
CA LYS A 124 -10.89 10.80 -4.97
C LYS A 124 -9.96 11.05 -3.79
N PHE A 125 -9.66 12.31 -3.58
CA PHE A 125 -8.95 12.79 -2.41
C PHE A 125 -9.77 13.94 -1.83
N GLU A 126 -10.03 13.87 -0.54
CA GLU A 126 -10.71 14.92 0.21
C GLU A 126 -9.84 15.31 1.40
N TYR A 127 -9.61 16.61 1.55
CA TYR A 127 -8.85 17.14 2.66
C TYR A 127 -9.28 18.58 2.94
N ASN A 128 -9.79 18.85 4.17
CA ASN A 128 -10.41 20.12 4.53
C ASN A 128 -11.48 20.50 3.49
N ASN A 129 -11.25 21.58 2.74
CA ASN A 129 -12.18 22.07 1.71
C ASN A 129 -11.71 21.72 0.28
N ALA A 130 -10.69 20.89 0.15
CA ALA A 130 -10.20 20.39 -1.15
C ALA A 130 -10.87 19.07 -1.51
N GLU A 131 -11.37 18.97 -2.71
CA GLU A 131 -11.91 17.76 -3.33
C GLU A 131 -11.19 17.55 -4.66
N VAL A 132 -10.59 16.38 -4.85
CA VAL A 132 -9.89 16.00 -6.08
C VAL A 132 -10.44 14.68 -6.60
N ASN A 133 -10.73 14.63 -7.89
CA ASN A 133 -11.10 13.41 -8.58
C ASN A 133 -10.00 13.08 -9.62
N PHE A 134 -9.23 12.03 -9.35
CA PHE A 134 -8.12 11.61 -10.20
C PHE A 134 -8.55 10.92 -11.49
N THR A 135 -9.79 10.40 -11.54
CA THR A 135 -10.34 9.73 -12.73
C THR A 135 -10.82 10.75 -13.75
N SER A 136 -11.51 11.79 -13.30
CA SER A 136 -12.00 12.87 -14.17
C SER A 136 -11.02 14.02 -14.37
N TYR A 137 -9.86 13.99 -13.68
CA TYR A 137 -8.86 15.06 -13.68
C TYR A 137 -9.43 16.43 -13.27
N THR A 138 -10.28 16.43 -12.24
CA THR A 138 -10.92 17.64 -11.72
C THR A 138 -10.57 17.88 -10.26
N ALA A 139 -10.57 19.14 -9.86
CA ALA A 139 -10.37 19.53 -8.47
C ALA A 139 -11.28 20.71 -8.10
N LYS A 140 -11.68 20.76 -6.81
CA LYS A 140 -12.41 21.87 -6.20
C LYS A 140 -11.73 22.30 -4.91
N TYR A 141 -11.83 23.59 -4.62
CA TYR A 141 -11.44 24.16 -3.34
C TYR A 141 -12.50 25.15 -2.86
N ASN A 142 -13.01 24.98 -1.64
CA ASN A 142 -14.16 25.71 -1.11
C ASN A 142 -15.42 25.60 -2.00
N GLY A 143 -15.60 24.48 -2.70
CA GLY A 143 -16.72 24.26 -3.62
C GLY A 143 -16.57 24.85 -5.02
N GLU A 144 -15.53 25.64 -5.28
CA GLU A 144 -15.23 26.23 -6.58
C GLU A 144 -14.25 25.35 -7.38
N ASP A 145 -14.43 25.27 -8.70
CA ASP A 145 -13.55 24.53 -9.58
C ASP A 145 -12.15 25.17 -9.63
N VAL A 146 -11.12 24.36 -9.54
CA VAL A 146 -9.72 24.76 -9.55
C VAL A 146 -9.05 24.23 -10.81
N ASP A 147 -8.37 25.12 -11.55
CA ASP A 147 -7.54 24.72 -12.68
C ASP A 147 -6.30 23.98 -12.19
N ILE A 148 -6.29 22.67 -12.43
CA ILE A 148 -5.22 21.74 -12.01
C ILE A 148 -4.73 20.96 -13.22
N ASN A 149 -3.42 20.84 -13.39
CA ASN A 149 -2.86 20.10 -14.50
C ASN A 149 -2.62 18.60 -14.15
N ALA A 150 -2.43 17.78 -15.18
CA ALA A 150 -2.25 16.34 -15.03
C ALA A 150 -1.06 15.99 -14.13
N LYS A 151 0.08 16.68 -14.23
CA LYS A 151 1.27 16.41 -13.42
C LYS A 151 1.08 16.79 -11.94
N GLU A 152 0.32 17.84 -11.65
CA GLU A 152 -0.08 18.18 -10.28
C GLU A 152 -0.90 17.06 -9.65
N LEU A 153 -1.85 16.50 -10.42
CA LEU A 153 -2.68 15.38 -9.97
C LEU A 153 -1.89 14.09 -9.78
N GLU A 154 -1.00 13.76 -10.73
CA GLU A 154 -0.14 12.57 -10.65
C GLU A 154 0.80 12.63 -9.42
N ILE A 155 1.39 13.80 -9.15
CA ILE A 155 2.22 14.02 -7.95
C ILE A 155 1.38 13.85 -6.67
N LEU A 156 0.20 14.50 -6.61
CA LEU A 156 -0.68 14.37 -5.44
C LEU A 156 -1.12 12.91 -5.22
N LYS A 157 -1.47 12.22 -6.30
CA LYS A 157 -1.85 10.80 -6.25
C LYS A 157 -0.71 9.92 -5.72
N TYR A 158 0.50 10.13 -6.23
CA TYR A 158 1.68 9.38 -5.79
C TYR A 158 2.04 9.64 -4.33
N LEU A 159 1.92 10.90 -3.86
CA LEU A 159 2.07 11.24 -2.45
C LEU A 159 1.00 10.57 -1.57
N LEU A 160 -0.24 10.51 -2.06
CA LEU A 160 -1.36 9.88 -1.36
C LEU A 160 -1.21 8.35 -1.28
N GLU A 161 -0.75 7.71 -2.36
CA GLU A 161 -0.44 6.28 -2.40
C GLU A 161 0.70 5.88 -1.43
N ASN A 162 1.53 6.86 -1.06
CA ASN A 162 2.62 6.71 -0.11
C ASN A 162 2.41 7.56 1.16
N GLU A 163 1.15 7.75 1.58
CA GLU A 163 0.83 8.55 2.76
C GLU A 163 1.62 8.07 3.99
N GLY A 164 2.17 9.00 4.75
CA GLY A 164 2.99 8.72 5.92
C GLY A 164 4.48 8.48 5.63
N HIS A 165 4.86 8.28 4.36
CA HIS A 165 6.25 8.05 3.96
C HIS A 165 6.88 9.28 3.32
N ALA A 166 8.15 9.54 3.63
CA ALA A 166 8.90 10.60 2.99
C ALA A 166 9.41 10.12 1.62
N LEU A 167 9.03 10.84 0.56
CA LEU A 167 9.47 10.59 -0.81
C LEU A 167 10.53 11.61 -1.21
N THR A 168 11.62 11.15 -1.81
CA THR A 168 12.62 12.03 -2.41
C THR A 168 12.08 12.64 -3.70
N ARG A 169 12.68 13.77 -4.13
CA ARG A 169 12.33 14.40 -5.43
C ARG A 169 12.55 13.45 -6.60
N ALA A 170 13.66 12.71 -6.57
CA ALA A 170 13.97 11.70 -7.59
C ALA A 170 12.89 10.61 -7.66
N GLN A 171 12.46 10.05 -6.53
CA GLN A 171 11.38 9.06 -6.50
C GLN A 171 10.05 9.58 -7.09
N ILE A 172 9.73 10.85 -6.82
CA ILE A 172 8.53 11.48 -7.38
C ILE A 172 8.68 11.63 -8.90
N ILE A 173 9.84 12.09 -9.38
CA ILE A 173 10.12 12.23 -10.81
C ILE A 173 10.07 10.87 -11.50
N ASP A 174 10.79 9.88 -11.00
CA ASP A 174 10.85 8.54 -11.59
C ASP A 174 9.46 7.87 -11.68
N ASN A 175 8.56 8.21 -10.77
CA ASN A 175 7.19 7.70 -10.80
C ASN A 175 6.29 8.45 -11.78
N VAL A 176 6.34 9.78 -11.77
CA VAL A 176 5.40 10.65 -12.50
C VAL A 176 5.82 10.87 -13.96
N TRP A 177 7.10 10.71 -14.30
CA TRP A 177 7.63 10.89 -15.66
C TRP A 177 8.14 9.60 -16.30
N LYS A 178 7.62 8.43 -15.88
CA LYS A 178 8.04 7.10 -16.38
C LYS A 178 7.95 6.92 -17.90
N GLU A 179 7.01 7.60 -18.54
CA GLU A 179 6.70 7.40 -19.97
C GLU A 179 7.14 8.57 -20.87
N THR A 180 7.97 9.48 -20.35
CA THR A 180 8.42 10.65 -21.11
C THR A 180 9.93 10.65 -21.27
N ASP A 181 10.41 10.97 -22.48
CA ASP A 181 11.84 11.11 -22.78
C ASP A 181 12.49 12.35 -22.12
N GLU A 182 11.68 13.29 -21.64
CA GLU A 182 12.16 14.50 -20.97
C GLU A 182 11.97 14.39 -19.46
N ILE A 183 13.06 14.02 -18.77
CA ILE A 183 13.12 13.99 -17.30
C ILE A 183 13.42 15.42 -16.80
N PRO A 184 12.52 16.03 -16.00
CA PRO A 184 12.75 17.37 -15.49
C PRO A 184 13.81 17.37 -14.38
N PHE A 185 14.38 18.55 -14.09
CA PHE A 185 15.28 18.73 -12.94
C PHE A 185 14.52 18.62 -11.62
N ASP A 186 15.15 18.09 -10.58
CA ASP A 186 14.59 17.86 -9.23
C ASP A 186 13.80 19.05 -8.67
N ARG A 187 14.22 20.27 -8.95
CA ARG A 187 13.58 21.50 -8.47
C ARG A 187 12.19 21.76 -9.06
N VAL A 188 11.84 21.09 -10.15
CA VAL A 188 10.48 21.17 -10.73
C VAL A 188 9.44 20.68 -9.73
N ILE A 189 9.75 19.67 -8.93
CA ILE A 189 8.84 19.16 -7.90
C ILE A 189 8.47 20.24 -6.88
N ASP A 190 9.44 21.09 -6.49
CA ASP A 190 9.19 22.16 -5.53
C ASP A 190 8.15 23.17 -6.05
N VAL A 191 8.14 23.40 -7.36
CA VAL A 191 7.15 24.27 -8.02
C VAL A 191 5.75 23.62 -7.98
N TYR A 192 5.64 22.35 -8.37
CA TYR A 192 4.36 21.62 -8.33
C TYR A 192 3.79 21.51 -6.92
N ILE A 193 4.62 21.22 -5.93
CA ILE A 193 4.18 21.18 -4.53
C ILE A 193 3.70 22.54 -4.03
N LYS A 194 4.40 23.61 -4.42
CA LYS A 194 3.99 24.98 -4.09
C LYS A 194 2.62 25.31 -4.70
N GLU A 195 2.42 24.97 -5.96
CA GLU A 195 1.13 25.22 -6.66
C GLU A 195 0.00 24.36 -6.06
N LEU A 196 0.21 23.08 -5.78
CA LEU A 196 -0.75 22.22 -5.10
C LEU A 196 -1.18 22.79 -3.74
N ARG A 197 -0.21 23.21 -2.90
CA ARG A 197 -0.51 23.86 -1.62
C ARG A 197 -1.31 25.14 -1.78
N LYS A 198 -0.98 25.94 -2.77
CA LYS A 198 -1.66 27.22 -3.05
C LYS A 198 -3.08 27.01 -3.57
N LYS A 199 -3.24 26.14 -4.56
CA LYS A 199 -4.51 25.90 -5.26
C LYS A 199 -5.54 25.18 -4.40
N LEU A 200 -5.09 24.24 -3.57
CA LEU A 200 -5.96 23.33 -2.82
C LEU A 200 -5.83 23.44 -1.29
N GLY A 201 -5.03 24.35 -0.77
CA GLY A 201 -4.85 24.52 0.67
C GLY A 201 -4.25 23.30 1.37
N LEU A 202 -3.36 22.56 0.68
CA LEU A 202 -2.83 21.27 1.16
C LEU A 202 -1.66 21.45 2.14
N ASP A 203 -1.96 21.83 3.38
CA ASP A 203 -0.97 21.87 4.48
C ASP A 203 -0.55 20.46 4.95
N CYS A 204 -1.30 19.42 4.56
CA CYS A 204 -0.95 18.02 4.79
C CYS A 204 0.26 17.54 3.96
N ILE A 205 0.67 18.24 2.93
CA ILE A 205 1.93 17.97 2.25
C ILE A 205 3.05 18.63 3.04
N VAL A 206 3.85 17.85 3.75
CA VAL A 206 4.94 18.32 4.63
C VAL A 206 6.27 18.27 3.88
N THR A 207 7.11 19.30 4.03
CA THR A 207 8.47 19.29 3.51
C THR A 207 9.42 18.63 4.52
N ILE A 208 10.09 17.58 4.10
CA ILE A 208 11.15 16.92 4.89
C ILE A 208 12.49 17.48 4.42
N ARG A 209 13.12 18.27 5.28
CA ARG A 209 14.35 19.02 4.95
C ARG A 209 15.45 18.07 4.46
N ASN A 210 16.10 18.40 3.34
CA ASN A 210 17.14 17.63 2.67
C ASN A 210 16.72 16.24 2.15
N VAL A 211 15.42 15.89 2.20
CA VAL A 211 14.89 14.64 1.67
C VAL A 211 13.91 14.91 0.53
N GLY A 212 12.77 15.51 0.82
CA GLY A 212 11.70 15.72 -0.17
C GLY A 212 10.39 16.06 0.49
N TYR A 213 9.35 15.29 0.21
CA TYR A 213 7.99 15.59 0.63
C TYR A 213 7.30 14.35 1.21
N LYS A 214 6.37 14.59 2.12
CA LYS A 214 5.52 13.58 2.74
C LYS A 214 4.08 14.09 2.79
N LEU A 215 3.11 13.27 2.42
CA LEU A 215 1.71 13.54 2.70
C LEU A 215 1.37 12.94 4.07
N GLU A 216 0.83 13.75 4.96
CA GLU A 216 0.45 13.35 6.32
C GLU A 216 -0.81 14.10 6.74
N ARG A 217 -1.95 13.43 6.64
CA ARG A 217 -3.22 14.00 7.08
C ARG A 217 -3.33 13.97 8.60
N LYS A 218 -3.53 15.13 9.22
CA LYS A 218 -3.88 15.21 10.64
C LYS A 218 -5.38 15.04 10.76
N TRP A 219 -5.82 13.91 11.26
CA TRP A 219 -7.23 13.75 11.62
C TRP A 219 -7.53 14.71 12.77
N ARG A 220 -8.42 15.66 12.54
CA ARG A 220 -8.99 16.43 13.65
C ARG A 220 -9.92 15.47 14.40
N ILE A 221 -9.51 15.11 15.62
CA ILE A 221 -10.32 14.39 16.60
C ILE A 221 -11.48 15.30 17.01
#